data_b2783312756e3f8cdd9ea104b77676b6
#
_entry.id   b2783312756e3f8cdd9ea104b77676b6
#
_cell.length_a   1.000
_cell.length_b   1.000
_cell.length_c   1.000
_cell.angle_alpha   90.00
_cell.angle_beta   90.00
_cell.angle_gamma   90.00
#
_symmetry.space_group_name_H-M   'P 1'
#
loop_
_entity.id
_entity.type
_entity.pdbx_description
1 polymer ?
#
loop_
_entity_poly.entity_id
_entity_poly.type
_entity_poly.pdbx_seq_one_letter_code
_entity_poly.pdbx_strand_id
1 'polypeptide(L)'
;MISMKNFLMGTMAAALMVSCATDSALNVPKETLEECVYMGDKTEFAVWAPDAEAAQLKLYTTAQEETPFKTVDMKLGKDGLWKATVKEDVKGAFYTFQVQKEGKWLDETAGIAAKAVGVNGTRGAVIDWAETDPEGWAEDKSPQIRPSDIIVYEMHHRDFSIHETSGVANKGKYLALTEEGTKNPDGLATGIDHLKELGVTYVQLLPSTDFITVDEAHLENNQYNWGYDPYNYNAVEGSYSTDPFNPVTRIKEFKQMVQAL
;
A
#
# COMPACT_ATOMS: atom_id res chain seq x y z
N MET A 1 -64.90 -42.12 25.69
CA MET A 1 -64.96 -40.79 26.31
C MET A 1 -63.49 -40.49 26.79
N ILE A 2 -62.72 -39.81 25.99
CA ILE A 2 -61.32 -39.55 26.24
C ILE A 2 -61.18 -38.06 26.52
N SER A 3 -60.75 -37.76 27.74
CA SER A 3 -60.46 -36.40 28.22
C SER A 3 -59.20 -35.87 27.60
N MET A 4 -59.29 -34.75 26.88
CA MET A 4 -58.15 -33.96 26.39
C MET A 4 -57.54 -33.17 27.55
N LYS A 5 -56.32 -33.52 27.94
CA LYS A 5 -55.51 -32.71 28.84
C LYS A 5 -54.83 -31.58 28.06
N ASN A 6 -55.03 -30.38 28.55
CA ASN A 6 -54.38 -29.15 28.07
C ASN A 6 -52.85 -29.27 28.16
N PHE A 7 -52.22 -29.14 27.00
CA PHE A 7 -50.75 -28.98 26.92
C PHE A 7 -50.44 -27.48 26.92
N LEU A 8 -49.95 -27.02 28.03
CA LEU A 8 -49.43 -25.63 28.14
C LEU A 8 -48.10 -25.55 27.39
N MET A 9 -48.11 -24.94 26.21
CA MET A 9 -46.91 -24.56 25.51
C MET A 9 -46.34 -23.32 26.16
N GLY A 10 -45.31 -23.51 26.96
CA GLY A 10 -44.48 -22.40 27.42
C GLY A 10 -43.64 -21.87 26.25
N THR A 11 -43.99 -20.71 25.77
CA THR A 11 -43.17 -19.93 24.85
C THR A 11 -41.96 -19.42 25.61
N MET A 12 -40.84 -20.10 25.44
CA MET A 12 -39.54 -19.61 25.83
C MET A 12 -39.18 -18.50 24.85
N ALA A 13 -39.43 -17.25 25.18
CA ALA A 13 -38.92 -16.10 24.48
C ALA A 13 -37.39 -16.10 24.70
N ALA A 14 -36.64 -16.65 23.77
CA ALA A 14 -35.21 -16.41 23.65
C ALA A 14 -35.06 -14.91 23.31
N ALA A 15 -34.83 -14.09 24.31
CA ALA A 15 -34.31 -12.74 24.07
C ALA A 15 -32.96 -12.90 23.39
N LEU A 16 -32.93 -12.80 22.07
CA LEU A 16 -31.73 -12.45 21.33
C LEU A 16 -31.34 -11.05 21.82
N MET A 17 -30.43 -10.99 22.76
CA MET A 17 -29.66 -9.79 22.99
C MET A 17 -28.79 -9.60 21.73
N VAL A 18 -29.38 -8.97 20.71
CA VAL A 18 -28.57 -8.25 19.71
C VAL A 18 -27.95 -7.14 20.52
N SER A 19 -26.72 -7.35 20.95
CA SER A 19 -25.84 -6.27 21.33
C SER A 19 -25.65 -5.46 20.05
N CYS A 20 -26.57 -4.52 19.81
CA CYS A 20 -26.23 -3.35 19.04
C CYS A 20 -25.13 -2.67 19.85
N ALA A 21 -23.88 -3.03 19.61
CA ALA A 21 -22.79 -2.11 19.80
C ALA A 21 -23.24 -0.88 19.03
N THR A 22 -23.62 0.14 19.77
CA THR A 22 -23.98 1.42 19.20
C THR A 22 -22.80 1.87 18.38
N ASP A 23 -22.98 2.07 17.07
CA ASP A 23 -21.99 2.64 16.11
C ASP A 23 -21.44 3.99 16.56
N SER A 24 -21.78 4.44 17.74
CA SER A 24 -21.26 5.65 18.38
C SER A 24 -19.80 5.53 18.83
N ALA A 25 -19.21 4.33 18.81
CA ALA A 25 -17.84 4.12 19.28
C ALA A 25 -16.77 4.31 18.19
N LEU A 26 -17.14 4.16 16.90
CA LEU A 26 -16.18 4.27 15.81
C LEU A 26 -16.42 5.57 15.04
N ASN A 27 -15.84 6.67 15.50
CA ASN A 27 -15.69 7.88 14.70
C ASN A 27 -14.74 7.60 13.52
N VAL A 28 -15.22 6.83 12.55
CA VAL A 28 -14.47 6.58 11.32
C VAL A 28 -14.31 7.93 10.59
N PRO A 29 -13.10 8.32 10.22
CA PRO A 29 -12.87 9.53 9.45
C PRO A 29 -13.74 9.52 8.20
N LYS A 30 -14.49 10.60 7.95
CA LYS A 30 -15.37 10.74 6.78
C LYS A 30 -14.61 11.07 5.50
N GLU A 31 -13.40 11.55 5.66
CA GLU A 31 -12.49 11.93 4.59
C GLU A 31 -11.36 10.90 4.49
N THR A 32 -10.71 10.84 3.34
CA THR A 32 -9.52 10.00 3.15
C THR A 32 -8.49 10.36 4.21
N LEU A 33 -8.03 9.35 4.96
CA LEU A 33 -7.01 9.53 5.98
C LEU A 33 -5.66 9.80 5.32
N GLU A 34 -5.12 11.00 5.59
CA GLU A 34 -3.75 11.36 5.24
C GLU A 34 -2.88 11.23 6.49
N GLU A 35 -2.10 10.15 6.57
CA GLU A 35 -1.29 9.87 7.77
C GLU A 35 0.02 10.64 7.81
N CYS A 36 0.53 11.10 6.66
CA CYS A 36 1.75 11.89 6.55
C CYS A 36 1.61 12.93 5.43
N VAL A 37 1.63 14.22 5.79
CA VAL A 37 1.57 15.34 4.84
C VAL A 37 2.80 16.21 4.99
N TYR A 38 3.73 16.09 4.04
CA TYR A 38 4.93 16.91 3.97
C TYR A 38 4.63 18.27 3.30
N MET A 39 5.13 19.35 3.89
CA MET A 39 4.89 20.74 3.43
C MET A 39 6.19 21.57 3.34
N GLY A 40 7.34 20.94 3.30
CA GLY A 40 8.65 21.59 3.29
C GLY A 40 9.16 21.94 4.69
N ASP A 41 8.65 23.02 5.27
CA ASP A 41 9.06 23.51 6.60
C ASP A 41 8.42 22.78 7.78
N LYS A 42 7.42 21.97 7.51
CA LYS A 42 6.74 21.12 8.49
C LYS A 42 6.18 19.87 7.85
N THR A 43 5.95 18.86 8.69
CA THR A 43 5.21 17.66 8.32
C THR A 43 4.10 17.42 9.34
N GLU A 44 2.90 17.17 8.86
CA GLU A 44 1.75 16.82 9.70
C GLU A 44 1.53 15.31 9.65
N PHE A 45 1.33 14.70 10.83
CA PHE A 45 1.10 13.29 11.00
C PHE A 45 -0.22 13.04 11.70
N ALA A 46 -0.95 12.02 11.25
CA ALA A 46 -2.20 11.62 11.87
C ALA A 46 -2.33 10.09 11.85
N VAL A 47 -2.84 9.50 12.92
CA VAL A 47 -3.20 8.08 12.95
C VAL A 47 -4.58 7.92 13.58
N TRP A 48 -5.40 7.07 13.00
CA TRP A 48 -6.73 6.79 13.54
C TRP A 48 -6.66 5.64 14.54
N ALA A 49 -6.81 5.96 15.81
CA ALA A 49 -6.82 5.01 16.92
C ALA A 49 -7.75 5.53 18.02
N PRO A 50 -9.08 5.50 17.83
CA PRO A 50 -10.05 6.14 18.73
C PRO A 50 -10.06 5.54 20.13
N ASP A 51 -9.68 4.27 20.28
CA ASP A 51 -9.66 3.54 21.55
C ASP A 51 -8.28 3.55 22.23
N ALA A 52 -7.29 4.25 21.66
CA ALA A 52 -5.97 4.34 22.27
C ALA A 52 -5.97 5.31 23.45
N GLU A 53 -5.19 5.00 24.47
CA GLU A 53 -4.98 5.84 25.67
C GLU A 53 -3.91 6.89 25.43
N ALA A 54 -2.93 6.59 24.56
CA ALA A 54 -1.86 7.47 24.13
C ALA A 54 -1.37 7.04 22.75
N ALA A 55 -0.73 7.96 22.03
CA ALA A 55 -0.06 7.68 20.77
C ALA A 55 1.24 8.48 20.66
N GLN A 56 2.24 7.87 20.04
CA GLN A 56 3.53 8.46 19.75
C GLN A 56 3.85 8.32 18.26
N LEU A 57 4.45 9.37 17.70
CA LEU A 57 5.14 9.37 16.42
C LEU A 57 6.63 9.16 16.69
N LYS A 58 7.25 8.24 16.00
CA LYS A 58 8.69 8.02 16.02
C LYS A 58 9.28 8.28 14.66
N LEU A 59 10.41 8.99 14.60
CA LEU A 59 11.12 9.31 13.36
C LEU A 59 12.50 8.66 13.35
N TYR A 60 12.86 8.13 12.17
CA TYR A 60 14.09 7.38 11.93
C TYR A 60 14.83 7.93 10.71
N THR A 61 16.16 7.86 10.71
CA THR A 61 16.98 8.29 9.58
C THR A 61 16.88 7.29 8.41
N THR A 62 16.75 6.01 8.72
CA THR A 62 16.59 4.95 7.72
C THR A 62 15.44 4.00 8.08
N ALA A 63 14.96 3.25 7.09
CA ALA A 63 13.90 2.25 7.31
C ALA A 63 14.33 1.08 8.21
N GLN A 64 15.63 0.85 8.40
CA GLN A 64 16.19 -0.29 9.13
C GLN A 64 16.81 0.08 10.48
N GLU A 65 16.87 1.38 10.82
CA GLU A 65 17.49 1.85 12.06
C GLU A 65 16.66 1.44 13.29
N GLU A 66 17.31 0.93 14.34
CA GLU A 66 16.59 0.45 15.54
C GLU A 66 16.11 1.58 16.46
N THR A 67 16.85 2.70 16.48
CA THR A 67 16.59 3.79 17.42
C THR A 67 16.04 5.03 16.71
N PRO A 68 14.87 5.55 17.10
CA PRO A 68 14.36 6.78 16.53
C PRO A 68 15.24 7.97 16.93
N PHE A 69 15.53 8.87 16.00
CA PHE A 69 16.21 10.13 16.33
C PHE A 69 15.27 11.13 17.02
N LYS A 70 13.95 10.92 16.89
CA LYS A 70 12.93 11.75 17.52
C LYS A 70 11.68 10.95 17.85
N THR A 71 11.14 11.19 19.05
CA THR A 71 9.81 10.71 19.47
C THR A 71 8.95 11.90 19.85
N VAL A 72 7.72 11.93 19.38
CA VAL A 72 6.76 13.03 19.59
C VAL A 72 5.46 12.46 20.13
N ASP A 73 5.02 12.91 21.30
CA ASP A 73 3.70 12.58 21.83
C ASP A 73 2.62 13.22 20.95
N MET A 74 1.65 12.43 20.53
CA MET A 74 0.55 12.87 19.69
C MET A 74 -0.64 13.34 20.53
N LYS A 75 -1.50 14.15 19.95
CA LYS A 75 -2.70 14.69 20.59
C LYS A 75 -3.95 14.16 19.95
N LEU A 76 -4.85 13.63 20.76
CA LEU A 76 -6.16 13.16 20.30
C LEU A 76 -7.05 14.34 19.89
N GLY A 77 -7.51 14.32 18.65
CA GLY A 77 -8.53 15.22 18.13
C GLY A 77 -9.96 14.73 18.43
N LYS A 78 -10.94 15.61 18.19
CA LYS A 78 -12.37 15.26 18.37
C LYS A 78 -12.86 14.25 17.35
N ASP A 79 -12.12 14.05 16.27
CA ASP A 79 -12.36 13.13 15.16
C ASP A 79 -11.80 11.72 15.39
N GLY A 80 -11.26 11.45 16.58
CA GLY A 80 -10.61 10.18 16.90
C GLY A 80 -9.22 10.01 16.29
N LEU A 81 -8.69 11.06 15.66
CA LEU A 81 -7.34 11.08 15.11
C LEU A 81 -6.35 11.57 16.15
N TRP A 82 -5.29 10.83 16.34
CA TRP A 82 -4.10 11.30 17.03
C TRP A 82 -3.23 12.07 16.04
N LYS A 83 -2.83 13.29 16.39
CA LYS A 83 -2.14 14.23 15.49
C LYS A 83 -0.84 14.73 16.11
N ALA A 84 0.18 14.88 15.25
CA ALA A 84 1.44 15.56 15.58
C ALA A 84 1.87 16.44 14.42
N THR A 85 2.58 17.53 14.71
CA THR A 85 3.22 18.40 13.71
C THR A 85 4.69 18.53 14.06
N VAL A 86 5.55 18.15 13.13
CA VAL A 86 7.00 18.34 13.20
C VAL A 86 7.34 19.59 12.42
N LYS A 87 7.84 20.63 13.13
CA LYS A 87 8.13 21.97 12.58
C LYS A 87 9.59 22.09 12.14
N GLU A 88 10.01 21.15 11.33
CA GLU A 88 11.33 21.10 10.70
C GLU A 88 11.21 20.29 9.42
N ASP A 89 12.14 20.48 8.49
CA ASP A 89 12.22 19.63 7.30
C ASP A 89 12.71 18.23 7.69
N VAL A 90 11.82 17.26 7.58
CA VAL A 90 12.11 15.84 7.81
C VAL A 90 11.92 15.00 6.54
N LYS A 91 12.03 15.62 5.34
CA LYS A 91 12.02 14.89 4.08
C LYS A 91 13.09 13.81 4.06
N GLY A 92 12.71 12.62 3.62
CA GLY A 92 13.60 11.46 3.60
C GLY A 92 13.69 10.69 4.92
N ALA A 93 13.10 11.21 6.00
CA ALA A 93 12.96 10.44 7.23
C ALA A 93 11.89 9.34 7.07
N PHE A 94 12.01 8.32 7.90
CA PHE A 94 11.01 7.26 8.05
C PHE A 94 10.27 7.44 9.36
N TYR A 95 9.03 6.94 9.43
CA TYR A 95 8.21 7.08 10.63
C TYR A 95 7.45 5.82 10.97
N THR A 96 7.12 5.73 12.26
CA THR A 96 6.12 4.79 12.78
C THR A 96 5.19 5.51 13.74
N PHE A 97 4.00 4.96 13.88
CA PHE A 97 3.10 5.23 14.98
C PHE A 97 3.19 4.11 16.00
N GLN A 98 3.09 4.46 17.26
CA GLN A 98 2.94 3.51 18.35
C GLN A 98 1.81 3.97 19.25
N VAL A 99 0.85 3.09 19.55
CA VAL A 99 -0.30 3.42 20.38
C VAL A 99 -0.28 2.63 21.67
N GLN A 100 -0.83 3.21 22.75
CA GLN A 100 -0.99 2.57 24.04
C GLN A 100 -2.44 2.11 24.21
N LYS A 101 -2.61 0.87 24.64
CA LYS A 101 -3.91 0.29 24.98
C LYS A 101 -3.78 -0.59 26.22
N GLU A 102 -4.72 -0.46 27.17
CA GLU A 102 -4.71 -1.19 28.44
C GLU A 102 -3.37 -1.04 29.20
N GLY A 103 -2.83 0.18 29.22
CA GLY A 103 -1.56 0.52 29.86
C GLY A 103 -0.31 -0.03 29.16
N LYS A 104 -0.42 -0.66 27.99
CA LYS A 104 0.71 -1.23 27.24
C LYS A 104 0.89 -0.56 25.90
N TRP A 105 2.13 -0.25 25.56
CA TRP A 105 2.50 0.14 24.20
C TRP A 105 2.45 -1.08 23.30
N LEU A 106 1.71 -0.97 22.18
CA LEU A 106 1.66 -1.99 21.13
C LEU A 106 2.88 -1.88 20.22
N ASP A 107 2.99 -2.79 19.26
CA ASP A 107 4.05 -2.75 18.26
C ASP A 107 3.92 -1.50 17.38
N GLU A 108 5.04 -1.08 16.83
CA GLU A 108 5.10 0.04 15.90
C GLU A 108 4.49 -0.33 14.55
N THR A 109 3.89 0.64 13.88
CA THR A 109 3.28 0.48 12.57
C THR A 109 3.54 1.68 11.67
N ALA A 110 3.66 1.46 10.37
CA ALA A 110 3.69 2.54 9.37
C ALA A 110 2.37 3.32 9.30
N GLY A 111 1.28 2.72 9.81
CA GLY A 111 -0.08 3.23 9.70
C GLY A 111 -0.91 2.45 8.69
N ILE A 112 -2.24 2.51 8.82
CA ILE A 112 -3.17 1.78 7.95
C ILE A 112 -3.36 2.42 6.58
N ALA A 113 -3.03 3.70 6.44
CA ALA A 113 -3.16 4.48 5.22
C ALA A 113 -1.79 4.97 4.68
N ALA A 114 -0.69 4.33 5.10
CA ALA A 114 0.65 4.67 4.62
C ALA A 114 0.72 4.50 3.08
N LYS A 115 1.07 5.56 2.37
CA LYS A 115 1.16 5.60 0.89
C LYS A 115 2.59 5.47 0.37
N ALA A 116 3.57 5.80 1.20
CA ALA A 116 5.00 5.63 0.94
C ALA A 116 5.63 4.89 2.12
N VAL A 117 6.35 3.83 1.82
CA VAL A 117 7.00 3.00 2.84
C VAL A 117 8.45 2.73 2.46
N GLY A 118 9.27 2.46 3.47
CA GLY A 118 10.65 2.05 3.29
C GLY A 118 10.77 0.56 2.94
N VAL A 119 12.01 0.11 2.80
CA VAL A 119 12.34 -1.28 2.52
C VAL A 119 11.66 -2.21 3.53
N ASN A 120 11.07 -3.30 3.02
CA ASN A 120 10.28 -4.28 3.77
C ASN A 120 9.00 -3.70 4.45
N GLY A 121 8.52 -2.53 4.04
CA GLY A 121 7.22 -2.00 4.42
C GLY A 121 6.99 -1.67 5.89
N THR A 122 7.99 -1.84 6.77
CA THR A 122 7.82 -1.72 8.23
C THR A 122 7.65 -0.29 8.72
N ARG A 123 8.03 0.69 7.92
CA ARG A 123 7.97 2.13 8.25
C ARG A 123 7.40 2.93 7.10
N GLY A 124 6.57 3.90 7.43
CA GLY A 124 6.17 4.94 6.49
C GLY A 124 7.34 5.86 6.15
N ALA A 125 7.29 6.53 5.03
CA ALA A 125 8.32 7.45 4.57
C ALA A 125 7.76 8.86 4.37
N VAL A 126 8.54 9.87 4.75
CA VAL A 126 8.25 11.28 4.50
C VAL A 126 8.84 11.69 3.16
N ILE A 127 8.00 11.89 2.17
CA ILE A 127 8.42 12.23 0.81
C ILE A 127 7.76 13.50 0.32
N ASP A 128 8.39 14.15 -0.64
CA ASP A 128 7.72 15.14 -1.50
C ASP A 128 7.10 14.41 -2.69
N TRP A 129 5.79 14.40 -2.76
CA TRP A 129 5.04 13.71 -3.82
C TRP A 129 5.36 14.24 -5.22
N ALA A 130 5.74 15.50 -5.36
CA ALA A 130 6.14 16.07 -6.65
C ALA A 130 7.40 15.41 -7.22
N GLU A 131 8.27 14.86 -6.38
CA GLU A 131 9.48 14.14 -6.83
C GLU A 131 9.17 12.76 -7.42
N THR A 132 7.97 12.25 -7.18
CA THR A 132 7.51 10.94 -7.70
C THR A 132 6.90 11.01 -9.09
N ASP A 133 6.65 12.21 -9.61
CA ASP A 133 6.02 12.37 -10.92
C ASP A 133 7.07 12.21 -12.04
N PRO A 134 6.86 11.31 -13.00
CA PRO A 134 7.68 11.30 -14.21
C PRO A 134 7.34 12.49 -15.10
N GLU A 135 8.20 12.76 -16.08
CA GLU A 135 7.94 13.82 -17.07
C GLU A 135 6.63 13.52 -17.82
N GLY A 136 5.77 14.54 -17.95
CA GLY A 136 4.48 14.43 -18.63
C GLY A 136 3.36 13.78 -17.79
N TRP A 137 3.59 13.46 -16.51
CA TRP A 137 2.59 12.80 -15.67
C TRP A 137 1.29 13.59 -15.52
N ALA A 138 1.37 14.92 -15.44
CA ALA A 138 0.20 15.78 -15.28
C ALA A 138 -0.71 15.81 -16.53
N GLU A 139 -0.16 15.50 -17.69
CA GLU A 139 -0.85 15.43 -18.97
C GLU A 139 -1.35 14.03 -19.31
N ASP A 140 -0.94 13.00 -18.53
CA ASP A 140 -1.33 11.62 -18.75
C ASP A 140 -2.84 11.43 -18.59
N LYS A 141 -3.43 10.62 -19.46
CA LYS A 141 -4.87 10.35 -19.49
C LYS A 141 -5.17 8.93 -19.88
N SER A 142 -6.02 8.28 -19.10
CA SER A 142 -6.53 6.95 -19.47
C SER A 142 -7.17 6.95 -20.85
N PRO A 143 -6.80 6.00 -21.71
CA PRO A 143 -7.45 5.80 -23.01
C PRO A 143 -8.96 5.59 -22.86
N GLN A 144 -9.74 6.15 -23.79
CA GLN A 144 -11.18 5.95 -23.84
C GLN A 144 -11.49 4.78 -24.78
N ILE A 145 -11.73 3.60 -24.22
CA ILE A 145 -12.00 2.36 -24.96
C ILE A 145 -13.45 1.94 -24.69
N ARG A 146 -14.19 1.57 -25.76
CA ARG A 146 -15.54 1.05 -25.59
C ARG A 146 -15.49 -0.31 -24.88
N PRO A 147 -16.44 -0.61 -23.97
CA PRO A 147 -16.45 -1.89 -23.25
C PRO A 147 -16.41 -3.13 -24.15
N SER A 148 -16.97 -3.04 -25.37
CA SER A 148 -16.96 -4.13 -26.36
C SER A 148 -15.59 -4.39 -26.99
N ASP A 149 -14.65 -3.44 -26.87
CA ASP A 149 -13.35 -3.48 -27.53
C ASP A 149 -12.23 -3.81 -26.51
N ILE A 150 -12.62 -4.11 -25.25
CA ILE A 150 -11.68 -4.44 -24.20
C ILE A 150 -11.14 -5.86 -24.39
N ILE A 151 -9.81 -5.96 -24.47
CA ILE A 151 -9.05 -7.22 -24.44
C ILE A 151 -8.13 -7.16 -23.24
N VAL A 152 -8.38 -7.99 -22.24
CA VAL A 152 -7.63 -8.01 -20.97
C VAL A 152 -6.54 -9.06 -21.02
N TYR A 153 -5.33 -8.69 -20.59
CA TYR A 153 -4.21 -9.58 -20.35
C TYR A 153 -3.82 -9.50 -18.89
N GLU A 154 -3.97 -10.61 -18.15
CA GLU A 154 -3.53 -10.69 -16.75
C GLU A 154 -2.08 -11.13 -16.68
N MET A 155 -1.29 -10.45 -15.85
CA MET A 155 0.12 -10.79 -15.70
C MET A 155 0.68 -10.43 -14.34
N HIS A 156 1.75 -11.13 -13.97
CA HIS A 156 2.57 -10.85 -12.80
C HIS A 156 3.79 -10.02 -13.20
N HIS A 157 4.10 -8.94 -12.49
CA HIS A 157 5.21 -8.03 -12.81
C HIS A 157 6.53 -8.75 -13.06
N ARG A 158 6.93 -9.59 -12.09
CA ARG A 158 8.20 -10.31 -12.16
C ARG A 158 8.20 -11.32 -13.31
N ASP A 159 7.20 -12.16 -13.37
CA ASP A 159 7.19 -13.30 -14.28
C ASP A 159 7.09 -12.90 -15.75
N PHE A 160 6.44 -11.77 -16.01
CA PHE A 160 6.30 -11.27 -17.40
C PHE A 160 7.64 -10.98 -18.09
N SER A 161 8.69 -10.64 -17.32
CA SER A 161 9.97 -10.23 -17.91
C SER A 161 11.21 -10.89 -17.30
N ILE A 162 11.08 -11.69 -16.23
CA ILE A 162 12.22 -12.21 -15.45
C ILE A 162 13.08 -13.22 -16.23
N HIS A 163 12.52 -13.90 -17.23
CA HIS A 163 13.24 -14.93 -17.96
C HIS A 163 14.48 -14.35 -18.65
N GLU A 164 15.58 -15.09 -18.65
CA GLU A 164 16.85 -14.65 -19.21
C GLU A 164 16.77 -14.25 -20.69
N THR A 165 15.90 -14.90 -21.45
CA THR A 165 15.70 -14.67 -22.90
C THR A 165 14.67 -13.60 -23.20
N SER A 166 14.11 -12.88 -22.22
CA SER A 166 13.10 -11.85 -22.44
C SER A 166 13.62 -10.65 -23.25
N GLY A 167 14.94 -10.45 -23.34
CA GLY A 167 15.54 -9.28 -23.98
C GLY A 167 15.36 -7.97 -23.23
N VAL A 168 14.61 -7.98 -22.09
CA VAL A 168 14.38 -6.83 -21.23
C VAL A 168 15.60 -6.57 -20.36
N ALA A 169 16.00 -5.31 -20.17
CA ALA A 169 17.10 -4.92 -19.29
C ALA A 169 16.68 -4.95 -17.81
N ASN A 170 15.53 -4.35 -17.48
CA ASN A 170 15.00 -4.27 -16.12
C ASN A 170 14.11 -5.46 -15.80
N LYS A 171 14.66 -6.68 -15.85
CA LYS A 171 13.92 -7.93 -15.67
C LYS A 171 13.20 -7.99 -14.31
N GLY A 172 11.89 -8.28 -14.35
CA GLY A 172 11.05 -8.42 -13.15
C GLY A 172 10.74 -7.11 -12.43
N LYS A 173 11.00 -5.95 -13.05
CA LYS A 173 10.83 -4.62 -12.47
C LYS A 173 9.70 -3.84 -13.15
N TYR A 174 9.20 -2.78 -12.51
CA TYR A 174 8.22 -1.86 -13.11
C TYR A 174 8.71 -1.33 -14.45
N LEU A 175 9.98 -0.94 -14.53
CA LEU A 175 10.59 -0.39 -15.74
C LEU A 175 10.65 -1.38 -16.91
N ALA A 176 10.51 -2.69 -16.68
CA ALA A 176 10.41 -3.66 -17.76
C ALA A 176 9.28 -3.36 -18.76
N LEU A 177 8.20 -2.74 -18.26
CA LEU A 177 7.03 -2.39 -19.06
C LEU A 177 7.15 -1.01 -19.74
N THR A 178 8.26 -0.33 -19.57
CA THR A 178 8.59 0.91 -20.31
C THR A 178 9.55 0.68 -21.47
N GLU A 179 10.11 -0.54 -21.60
CA GLU A 179 11.12 -0.86 -22.59
C GLU A 179 10.47 -1.29 -23.92
N GLU A 180 10.73 -0.53 -24.97
CA GLU A 180 10.30 -0.84 -26.34
C GLU A 180 11.42 -1.53 -27.15
N GLY A 181 11.05 -2.23 -28.23
CA GLY A 181 11.97 -2.88 -29.14
C GLY A 181 12.60 -4.16 -28.58
N THR A 182 12.15 -4.66 -27.44
CA THR A 182 12.69 -5.87 -26.80
C THR A 182 12.32 -7.13 -27.58
N LYS A 183 13.25 -8.09 -27.69
CA LYS A 183 13.08 -9.33 -28.45
C LYS A 183 13.75 -10.50 -27.75
N ASN A 184 13.17 -11.68 -27.95
CA ASN A 184 13.81 -12.93 -27.58
C ASN A 184 14.92 -13.33 -28.58
N PRO A 185 15.70 -14.40 -28.33
CA PRO A 185 16.73 -14.87 -29.27
C PRO A 185 16.24 -15.24 -30.67
N ASP A 186 14.96 -15.60 -30.81
CA ASP A 186 14.34 -15.93 -32.12
C ASP A 186 13.85 -14.68 -32.85
N GLY A 187 14.05 -13.49 -32.28
CA GLY A 187 13.67 -12.22 -32.88
C GLY A 187 12.19 -11.85 -32.70
N LEU A 188 11.44 -12.59 -31.89
CA LEU A 188 10.04 -12.30 -31.56
C LEU A 188 9.96 -11.19 -30.53
N ALA A 189 8.95 -10.31 -30.68
CA ALA A 189 8.70 -9.23 -29.72
C ALA A 189 8.41 -9.77 -28.32
N THR A 190 8.93 -9.07 -27.32
CA THR A 190 8.71 -9.33 -25.89
C THR A 190 8.25 -8.04 -25.21
N GLY A 191 7.99 -8.08 -23.90
CA GLY A 191 7.62 -6.89 -23.14
C GLY A 191 6.36 -6.21 -23.68
N ILE A 192 6.34 -4.87 -23.63
CA ILE A 192 5.20 -4.07 -24.06
C ILE A 192 4.86 -4.25 -25.55
N ASP A 193 5.87 -4.47 -26.40
CA ASP A 193 5.64 -4.68 -27.84
C ASP A 193 4.88 -5.98 -28.12
N HIS A 194 5.11 -7.03 -27.33
CA HIS A 194 4.33 -8.26 -27.42
C HIS A 194 2.85 -8.00 -27.08
N LEU A 195 2.55 -7.21 -26.06
CA LEU A 195 1.18 -6.83 -25.70
C LEU A 195 0.50 -6.04 -26.83
N LYS A 196 1.25 -5.13 -27.48
CA LYS A 196 0.77 -4.37 -28.65
C LYS A 196 0.45 -5.30 -29.84
N GLU A 197 1.33 -6.27 -30.13
CA GLU A 197 1.11 -7.25 -31.21
C GLU A 197 -0.11 -8.15 -30.96
N LEU A 198 -0.39 -8.51 -29.69
CA LEU A 198 -1.58 -9.27 -29.31
C LEU A 198 -2.88 -8.43 -29.38
N GLY A 199 -2.79 -7.11 -29.50
CA GLY A 199 -3.93 -6.22 -29.49
C GLY A 199 -4.56 -6.05 -28.09
N VAL A 200 -3.78 -6.25 -27.03
CA VAL A 200 -4.20 -6.03 -25.65
C VAL A 200 -4.53 -4.55 -25.46
N THR A 201 -5.67 -4.27 -24.81
CA THR A 201 -6.12 -2.91 -24.52
C THR A 201 -6.18 -2.61 -23.03
N TYR A 202 -6.11 -3.65 -22.19
CA TYR A 202 -6.05 -3.56 -20.74
C TYR A 202 -5.08 -4.59 -20.18
N VAL A 203 -4.19 -4.14 -19.32
CA VAL A 203 -3.34 -5.03 -18.53
C VAL A 203 -3.90 -5.12 -17.12
N GLN A 204 -4.24 -6.33 -16.68
CA GLN A 204 -4.59 -6.62 -15.31
C GLN A 204 -3.35 -7.14 -14.60
N LEU A 205 -2.75 -6.29 -13.78
CA LEU A 205 -1.60 -6.69 -12.97
C LEU A 205 -2.06 -7.53 -11.77
N LEU A 206 -1.34 -8.60 -11.45
CA LEU A 206 -1.44 -9.20 -10.11
C LEU A 206 -1.08 -8.12 -9.08
N PRO A 207 -1.52 -8.26 -7.80
CA PRO A 207 -1.40 -7.18 -6.84
C PRO A 207 0.00 -6.58 -6.79
N SER A 208 0.06 -5.25 -6.83
CA SER A 208 1.28 -4.44 -6.80
C SER A 208 1.40 -3.68 -5.47
N THR A 209 0.52 -4.01 -4.51
CA THR A 209 0.56 -3.46 -3.16
C THR A 209 1.69 -4.11 -2.37
N ASP A 210 2.31 -3.32 -1.50
CA ASP A 210 3.43 -3.71 -0.68
C ASP A 210 3.11 -4.93 0.19
N PHE A 211 3.93 -5.98 0.13
CA PHE A 211 3.85 -7.22 0.89
C PHE A 211 5.17 -7.52 1.59
N ILE A 212 5.14 -8.23 2.73
CA ILE A 212 6.32 -8.42 3.60
C ILE A 212 7.07 -9.74 3.36
N THR A 213 6.53 -10.63 2.56
CA THR A 213 7.06 -12.01 2.41
C THR A 213 8.19 -12.15 1.42
N VAL A 214 8.55 -11.08 0.70
CA VAL A 214 9.81 -10.95 -0.05
C VAL A 214 10.70 -9.98 0.71
N ASP A 215 11.91 -10.42 1.05
CA ASP A 215 12.90 -9.54 1.66
C ASP A 215 13.48 -8.61 0.58
N GLU A 216 12.97 -7.39 0.54
CA GLU A 216 13.38 -6.36 -0.41
C GLU A 216 14.84 -5.94 -0.26
N ALA A 217 15.43 -6.13 0.92
CA ALA A 217 16.84 -5.85 1.17
C ALA A 217 17.75 -6.93 0.57
N HIS A 218 17.21 -8.11 0.23
CA HIS A 218 17.97 -9.27 -0.22
C HIS A 218 17.28 -9.95 -1.42
N LEU A 219 17.05 -9.18 -2.48
CA LEU A 219 16.37 -9.66 -3.70
C LEU A 219 17.16 -10.76 -4.44
N GLU A 220 18.46 -10.89 -4.19
CA GLU A 220 19.30 -12.00 -4.66
C GLU A 220 18.85 -13.37 -4.17
N ASN A 221 18.06 -13.44 -3.09
CA ASN A 221 17.44 -14.66 -2.58
C ASN A 221 16.34 -15.19 -3.51
N ASN A 222 15.96 -14.42 -4.52
CA ASN A 222 14.99 -14.79 -5.56
C ASN A 222 13.66 -15.31 -5.00
N GLN A 223 13.17 -14.73 -3.89
CA GLN A 223 11.89 -15.05 -3.30
C GLN A 223 10.75 -14.67 -4.26
N TYR A 224 9.64 -15.36 -4.12
CA TYR A 224 8.47 -15.19 -4.99
C TYR A 224 7.20 -14.97 -4.17
N ASN A 225 6.37 -14.02 -4.60
CA ASN A 225 5.06 -13.80 -4.06
C ASN A 225 4.09 -13.38 -5.17
N TRP A 226 2.86 -13.85 -5.09
CA TRP A 226 1.79 -13.46 -6.02
C TRP A 226 1.19 -12.09 -5.73
N GLY A 227 1.47 -11.53 -4.54
CA GLY A 227 0.97 -10.23 -4.10
C GLY A 227 -0.36 -10.25 -3.36
N TYR A 228 -0.96 -11.42 -3.11
CA TYR A 228 -2.29 -11.52 -2.48
C TYR A 228 -2.26 -11.50 -0.95
N ASP A 229 -1.16 -11.11 -0.35
CA ASP A 229 -0.97 -10.93 1.09
C ASP A 229 -0.44 -9.52 1.43
N PRO A 230 -1.15 -8.45 1.04
CA PRO A 230 -0.68 -7.09 1.22
C PRO A 230 -0.44 -6.77 2.70
N TYR A 231 0.68 -6.11 2.96
CA TYR A 231 1.03 -5.56 4.27
C TYR A 231 0.63 -4.08 4.37
N ASN A 232 0.97 -3.29 3.35
CA ASN A 232 0.54 -1.90 3.22
C ASN A 232 -0.33 -1.72 1.96
N TYR A 233 -1.64 -1.66 2.14
CA TYR A 233 -2.62 -1.63 1.04
C TYR A 233 -2.52 -0.42 0.11
N ASN A 234 -1.94 0.70 0.58
CA ASN A 234 -1.87 1.96 -0.18
C ASN A 234 -0.47 2.28 -0.67
N ALA A 235 0.51 1.42 -0.41
CA ALA A 235 1.88 1.58 -0.88
C ALA A 235 2.18 0.59 -2.01
N VAL A 236 3.11 0.95 -2.89
CA VAL A 236 3.55 0.08 -3.98
C VAL A 236 4.69 -0.83 -3.54
N GLU A 237 4.73 -2.03 -4.09
CA GLU A 237 5.70 -3.07 -3.78
C GLU A 237 7.13 -2.67 -4.17
N GLY A 238 8.09 -2.83 -3.28
CA GLY A 238 9.47 -2.43 -3.49
C GLY A 238 10.32 -3.43 -4.25
N SER A 239 9.99 -4.73 -4.21
CA SER A 239 10.77 -5.74 -4.93
C SER A 239 10.73 -5.57 -6.46
N TYR A 240 9.70 -4.88 -6.96
CA TYR A 240 9.57 -4.52 -8.38
C TYR A 240 10.26 -3.21 -8.75
N SER A 241 10.78 -2.45 -7.80
CA SER A 241 11.60 -1.25 -8.05
C SER A 241 13.07 -1.59 -8.30
N THR A 242 13.77 -0.74 -9.03
CA THR A 242 15.23 -0.84 -9.19
C THR A 242 15.99 -0.46 -7.92
N ASP A 243 15.35 0.34 -7.06
CA ASP A 243 15.88 0.72 -5.74
C ASP A 243 14.79 0.58 -4.66
N PRO A 244 14.69 -0.59 -4.00
CA PRO A 244 13.70 -0.82 -2.95
C PRO A 244 13.92 0.01 -1.68
N PHE A 245 15.14 0.55 -1.47
CA PHE A 245 15.45 1.40 -0.32
C PHE A 245 14.94 2.83 -0.48
N ASN A 246 14.63 3.26 -1.70
CA ASN A 246 14.18 4.62 -1.99
C ASN A 246 12.67 4.66 -2.29
N PRO A 247 11.83 5.16 -1.36
CA PRO A 247 10.39 5.26 -1.56
C PRO A 247 9.97 6.12 -2.75
N VAL A 248 10.72 7.16 -3.08
CA VAL A 248 10.45 8.02 -4.24
C VAL A 248 10.67 7.26 -5.53
N THR A 249 11.78 6.51 -5.62
CA THR A 249 12.11 5.71 -6.81
C THR A 249 11.02 4.68 -7.09
N ARG A 250 10.59 3.90 -6.08
CA ARG A 250 9.57 2.85 -6.29
C ARG A 250 8.24 3.42 -6.80
N ILE A 251 7.80 4.56 -6.26
CA ILE A 251 6.56 5.21 -6.69
C ILE A 251 6.71 5.80 -8.10
N LYS A 252 7.85 6.44 -8.39
CA LYS A 252 8.13 7.03 -9.70
C LYS A 252 8.16 5.98 -10.80
N GLU A 253 8.84 4.85 -10.57
CA GLU A 253 8.92 3.75 -11.53
C GLU A 253 7.55 3.11 -11.77
N PHE A 254 6.72 2.97 -10.73
CA PHE A 254 5.35 2.53 -10.87
C PHE A 254 4.53 3.50 -11.75
N LYS A 255 4.67 4.81 -11.55
CA LYS A 255 4.02 5.83 -12.39
C LYS A 255 4.53 5.79 -13.84
N GLN A 256 5.83 5.59 -14.05
CA GLN A 256 6.40 5.43 -15.40
C GLN A 256 5.83 4.21 -16.12
N MET A 257 5.67 3.10 -15.42
CA MET A 257 5.00 1.92 -15.96
C MET A 257 3.55 2.22 -16.36
N VAL A 258 2.78 2.88 -15.47
CA VAL A 258 1.38 3.25 -15.77
C VAL A 258 1.30 4.17 -16.99
N GLN A 259 2.21 5.13 -17.10
CA GLN A 259 2.28 6.07 -18.24
C GLN A 259 2.66 5.37 -19.54
N ALA A 260 3.46 4.31 -19.51
CA ALA A 260 3.87 3.56 -20.70
C ALA A 260 2.76 2.62 -21.20
N LEU A 261 1.94 2.08 -20.29
CA LEU A 261 0.80 1.21 -20.60
C LEU A 261 -0.41 1.99 -21.09
#